data_6ceeb9a5d264cce0404e7ef9fd7e4177
#
_entry.id   6ceeb9a5d264cce0404e7ef9fd7e4177
#
_cell.length_a   1.000
_cell.length_b   1.000
_cell.length_c   1.000
_cell.angle_alpha   90.00
_cell.angle_beta   90.00
_cell.angle_gamma   90.00
#
_symmetry.space_group_name_H-M   'P 1'
#
loop_
_entity.id
_entity.type
_entity.pdbx_description
1 polymer ?
#
loop_
_entity_poly.entity_id
_entity_poly.type
_entity_poly.pdbx_seq_one_letter_code
_entity_poly.pdbx_strand_id
1 'polypeptide(L)' 'MPEEVKAHITGVVFQVLAKPGDKVGAGDPIIVLESMKMEIPLEAPRAGTVIAVKAKEGETVQEGDTVALLE' A
#
# COMPACT_ATOMS: atom_id res chain seq x y z
N MET A 1 11.26 -8.21 -12.29
CA MET A 1 9.80 -8.05 -12.52
C MET A 1 9.20 -7.35 -11.32
N PRO A 2 8.40 -6.31 -11.54
CA PRO A 2 7.75 -5.64 -10.41
C PRO A 2 6.75 -6.57 -9.72
N GLU A 3 6.68 -6.43 -8.42
CA GLU A 3 5.70 -7.17 -7.64
C GLU A 3 4.57 -6.23 -7.25
N GLU A 4 3.33 -6.70 -7.41
CA GLU A 4 2.16 -5.91 -7.03
C GLU A 4 1.93 -6.05 -5.54
N VAL A 5 1.77 -4.90 -4.89
CA VAL A 5 1.35 -4.86 -3.48
C VAL A 5 -0.16 -4.66 -3.50
N LYS A 6 -0.88 -5.65 -3.00
CA LYS A 6 -2.34 -5.67 -3.09
C LYS A 6 -2.96 -5.43 -1.72
N ALA A 7 -4.12 -4.79 -1.74
CA ALA A 7 -4.90 -4.65 -0.53
C ALA A 7 -5.41 -6.02 -0.10
N HIS A 8 -5.28 -6.33 1.17
CA HIS A 8 -5.80 -7.59 1.71
C HIS A 8 -7.13 -7.39 2.44
N ILE A 9 -7.67 -6.17 2.37
CA ILE A 9 -8.92 -5.80 3.00
C ILE A 9 -9.51 -4.62 2.23
N THR A 10 -10.82 -4.48 2.24
CA THR A 10 -11.50 -3.33 1.66
C THR A 10 -11.51 -2.20 2.68
N GLY A 11 -11.19 -1.00 2.23
CA GLY A 11 -11.22 0.18 3.11
C GLY A 11 -10.93 1.45 2.35
N VAL A 12 -10.87 2.56 3.08
CA VAL A 12 -10.58 3.87 2.52
C VAL A 12 -9.11 4.19 2.79
N VAL A 13 -8.42 4.70 1.78
CA VAL A 13 -7.01 5.08 1.96
C VAL A 13 -6.96 6.29 2.89
N PHE A 14 -6.44 6.06 4.10
CA PHE A 14 -6.32 7.08 5.12
C PHE A 14 -5.04 7.89 4.95
N GLN A 15 -3.95 7.21 4.60
CA GLN A 15 -2.65 7.88 4.48
C GLN A 15 -1.77 7.08 3.51
N VAL A 16 -1.04 7.79 2.67
CA VAL A 16 -0.03 7.20 1.80
C VAL A 16 1.33 7.54 2.39
N LEU A 17 2.09 6.50 2.78
CA LEU A 17 3.35 6.68 3.50
C LEU A 17 4.57 6.54 2.58
N ALA A 18 4.45 5.81 1.47
CA ALA A 18 5.55 5.60 0.54
C ALA A 18 5.28 6.30 -0.78
N LYS A 19 6.33 6.64 -1.49
CA LYS A 19 6.22 7.28 -2.79
C LYS A 19 7.21 6.63 -3.75
N PRO A 20 7.04 6.83 -5.06
CA PRO A 20 7.98 6.27 -6.03
C PRO A 20 9.41 6.69 -5.71
N GLY A 21 10.32 5.74 -5.75
CA GLY A 21 11.73 5.95 -5.42
C GLY A 21 12.10 5.57 -4.00
N ASP A 22 11.12 5.40 -3.11
CA ASP A 22 11.42 5.03 -1.72
C ASP A 22 11.89 3.59 -1.63
N LYS A 23 12.89 3.37 -0.79
CA LYS A 23 13.32 2.02 -0.47
C LYS A 23 12.63 1.58 0.80
N VAL A 24 12.07 0.39 0.77
CA VAL A 24 11.31 -0.16 1.90
C VAL A 24 11.86 -1.52 2.26
N GLY A 25 11.73 -1.88 3.52
CA GLY A 25 12.02 -3.22 3.99
C GLY A 25 10.74 -4.03 4.12
N ALA A 26 10.89 -5.35 4.22
CA ALA A 26 9.73 -6.21 4.47
C ALA A 26 9.05 -5.77 5.76
N GLY A 27 7.73 -5.61 5.72
CA GLY A 27 6.97 -5.17 6.88
C GLY A 27 6.81 -3.67 7.01
N ASP A 28 7.51 -2.87 6.18
CA ASP A 28 7.34 -1.42 6.25
C ASP A 28 5.96 -1.04 5.71
N PRO A 29 5.25 -0.12 6.36
CA PRO A 29 3.94 0.28 5.88
C PRO A 29 4.06 1.14 4.63
N ILE A 30 3.23 0.85 3.64
CA ILE A 30 3.20 1.61 2.37
C ILE A 30 2.02 2.54 2.37
N ILE A 31 0.85 2.05 2.74
CA ILE A 31 -0.33 2.89 2.93
C ILE A 31 -1.05 2.43 4.19
N VAL A 32 -1.94 3.30 4.69
CA VAL A 32 -2.80 2.94 5.81
C VAL A 32 -4.24 3.02 5.32
N LEU A 33 -5.00 1.95 5.52
CA LEU A 33 -6.41 1.92 5.21
C LEU A 33 -7.22 2.12 6.48
N GLU A 34 -8.36 2.77 6.35
CA GLU A 34 -9.33 2.84 7.42
C GLU A 34 -10.50 1.92 7.08
N SER A 35 -10.83 1.03 8.00
CA SER A 35 -11.95 0.12 7.86
C SER A 35 -12.56 -0.09 9.22
N MET A 36 -13.87 0.10 9.33
CA MET A 36 -14.60 -0.11 10.58
C MET A 36 -13.98 0.67 11.75
N LYS A 37 -13.59 1.92 11.48
CA LYS A 37 -12.98 2.82 12.47
C LYS A 37 -11.62 2.34 12.99
N MET A 38 -10.97 1.44 12.25
CA MET A 38 -9.63 0.97 12.57
C MET A 38 -8.68 1.37 11.47
N GLU A 39 -7.45 1.71 11.85
CA GLU A 39 -6.38 2.00 10.89
C GLU A 39 -5.59 0.72 10.68
N ILE A 40 -5.49 0.31 9.42
CA ILE A 40 -4.87 -0.96 9.07
C ILE A 40 -3.75 -0.68 8.08
N PRO A 41 -2.47 -0.90 8.46
CA PRO A 41 -1.37 -0.67 7.52
C PRO A 41 -1.28 -1.80 6.50
N LEU A 42 -0.98 -1.44 5.27
CA LEU A 42 -0.60 -2.39 4.24
C LEU A 42 0.91 -2.34 4.14
N GLU A 43 1.54 -3.47 4.41
CA GLU A 43 2.99 -3.55 4.55
C GLU A 43 3.62 -4.11 3.28
N ALA A 44 4.88 -3.72 3.05
CA ALA A 44 5.64 -4.28 1.93
C ALA A 44 5.85 -5.77 2.18
N PRO A 45 5.61 -6.62 1.16
CA PRO A 45 5.79 -8.06 1.31
C PRO A 45 7.25 -8.47 1.35
N ARG A 46 8.14 -7.62 0.88
CA ARG A 46 9.58 -7.86 0.89
C ARG A 46 10.30 -6.53 0.76
N ALA A 47 11.60 -6.55 0.99
CA ALA A 47 12.41 -5.37 0.74
C ALA A 47 12.47 -5.06 -0.75
N GLY A 48 12.51 -3.80 -1.10
CA GLY A 48 12.60 -3.38 -2.49
C GLY A 48 12.44 -1.88 -2.62
N THR A 49 12.28 -1.43 -3.87
CA THR A 49 12.08 -0.02 -4.19
C THR A 49 10.67 0.16 -4.72
N VAL A 50 9.97 1.15 -4.18
CA VAL A 50 8.62 1.48 -4.66
C VAL A 50 8.77 2.17 -6.00
N ILE A 51 8.12 1.63 -7.05
CA ILE A 51 8.20 2.23 -8.38
C ILE A 51 6.92 2.96 -8.75
N ALA A 52 5.80 2.63 -8.11
CA ALA A 52 4.55 3.36 -8.35
C ALA A 52 3.65 3.16 -7.14
N VAL A 53 2.86 4.18 -6.84
CA VAL A 53 1.79 4.10 -5.85
C VAL A 53 0.49 4.42 -6.59
N LYS A 54 -0.43 3.48 -6.57
CA LYS A 54 -1.66 3.60 -7.36
C LYS A 54 -2.86 4.04 -6.53
N ALA A 55 -2.72 4.05 -5.22
CA ALA A 55 -3.80 4.46 -4.32
C ALA A 55 -3.60 5.92 -3.93
N LYS A 56 -4.71 6.64 -3.75
CA LYS A 56 -4.69 8.04 -3.33
C LYS A 56 -5.50 8.18 -2.06
N GLU A 57 -5.08 9.12 -1.22
CA GLU A 57 -5.80 9.39 0.03
C GLU A 57 -7.25 9.76 -0.28
N GLY A 58 -8.17 9.18 0.47
CA GLY A 58 -9.59 9.39 0.29
C GLY A 58 -10.27 8.41 -0.64
N GLU A 59 -9.50 7.62 -1.40
CA GLU A 59 -10.10 6.62 -2.31
C GLU A 59 -10.47 5.36 -1.55
N THR A 60 -11.50 4.68 -2.02
CA THR A 60 -11.84 3.35 -1.54
C THR A 60 -11.08 2.32 -2.36
N VAL A 61 -10.44 1.38 -1.70
CA VAL A 61 -9.81 0.23 -2.35
C VAL A 61 -10.51 -1.03 -1.88
N GLN A 62 -10.54 -2.02 -2.75
CA GLN A 62 -11.15 -3.30 -2.46
C GLN A 62 -10.07 -4.36 -2.32
N GLU A 63 -10.39 -5.40 -1.58
CA GLU A 63 -9.49 -6.54 -1.45
C GLU A 63 -9.07 -7.01 -2.84
N GLY A 64 -7.78 -7.18 -3.06
CA GLY A 64 -7.24 -7.60 -4.33
C GLY A 64 -6.79 -6.46 -5.24
N ASP A 65 -7.19 -5.22 -4.93
CA ASP A 65 -6.74 -4.08 -5.73
C ASP A 65 -5.24 -3.86 -5.54
N THR A 66 -4.55 -3.53 -6.63
CA THR A 66 -3.13 -3.19 -6.56
C THR A 66 -2.98 -1.76 -6.07
N VAL A 67 -2.27 -1.58 -4.97
CA VAL A 67 -2.06 -0.25 -4.37
C VAL A 67 -0.69 0.32 -4.67
N ALA A 68 0.28 -0.54 -4.97
CA ALA A 68 1.65 -0.10 -5.28
C ALA A 68 2.37 -1.17 -6.06
N LEU A 69 3.45 -0.78 -6.72
CA LEU A 69 4.36 -1.69 -7.40
C LEU A 69 5.72 -1.60 -6.75
N LEU A 70 6.34 -2.75 -6.55
CA LEU A 70 7.61 -2.89 -5.86
C LEU A 70 8.61 -3.59 -6.79
N GLU A 71 9.78 -2.98 -6.94
CA GLU A 71 10.85 -3.57 -7.77
C GLU A 71 11.76 -4.45 -6.93
#